data_b1e1d0f7cd82e56f6a167666a75e75a6
#
_entry.id   b1e1d0f7cd82e56f6a167666a75e75a6
#
_cell.length_a   1.000
_cell.length_b   1.000
_cell.length_c   1.000
_cell.angle_alpha   90.00
_cell.angle_beta   90.00
_cell.angle_gamma   90.00
#
_symmetry.space_group_name_H-M   'P 1'
#
loop_
_entity.id
_entity.type
_entity.pdbx_description
1 polymer ?
#
loop_
_entity_poly.entity_id
_entity_poly.type
_entity_poly.pdbx_seq_one_letter_code
_entity_poly.pdbx_strand_id
1 'polypeptide(L)'
;MRNWWNWLLIFGLVCLLFVAIPLSYPKSKSKEQLQLMFNDYIQKFNKTYKDNATEYATRFEHFVASVQEIEQMNAASHGPESHKARYGLTHLSDMSKEEYKEIHLSDEKPHKRRRHNLTKTWSNGQVTDIVNVDGTPSDLDLDLDYFDDHVTDLGNKGSHHNVYNIYNIIIHRKKRAALPLKMDWRDKGLVGPVRDQGLCGACWAFSTIGVMETMAALSTGKLAALSVQEAIDCAGLGNAGCAGGDICLLLDWLAMTKTPVQPDKEYPLKLTNGACAMKKNATGVRVKSYTCETFVGSKDKLLESIATHGPVAVAVNALSWQNYLGGVIQFHCSGLPVDLNHAVELVGYDLTADVPYYIAKNSWGSAFGNAGYLQLAIGSNVCGLANEVALVDVSV
;
A
#
# COMPACT_ATOMS: atom_id res chain seq x y z
N MET A 1 -26.71 -41.30 -42.06
CA MET A 1 -25.27 -41.63 -42.04
C MET A 1 -24.35 -40.55 -42.65
N ARG A 2 -24.93 -39.51 -43.31
CA ARG A 2 -24.13 -38.50 -44.05
C ARG A 2 -23.60 -37.32 -43.20
N ASN A 3 -24.08 -37.13 -41.94
CA ASN A 3 -23.70 -35.99 -41.09
C ASN A 3 -22.51 -36.27 -40.15
N TRP A 4 -22.18 -37.52 -39.90
CA TRP A 4 -21.09 -37.86 -38.97
C TRP A 4 -19.70 -37.59 -39.57
N TRP A 5 -19.53 -37.80 -40.85
CA TRP A 5 -18.29 -37.49 -41.57
C TRP A 5 -17.95 -36.00 -41.58
N ASN A 6 -18.99 -35.14 -41.65
CA ASN A 6 -18.78 -33.71 -41.58
C ASN A 6 -18.29 -33.26 -40.19
N TRP A 7 -18.79 -33.89 -39.11
CA TRP A 7 -18.30 -33.63 -37.75
C TRP A 7 -16.87 -34.12 -37.55
N LEU A 8 -16.46 -35.24 -38.09
CA LEU A 8 -15.10 -35.76 -38.05
C LEU A 8 -14.12 -34.85 -38.81
N LEU A 9 -14.55 -34.33 -39.97
CA LEU A 9 -13.75 -33.37 -40.74
C LEU A 9 -13.60 -32.03 -40.01
N ILE A 10 -14.67 -31.51 -39.40
CA ILE A 10 -14.62 -30.28 -38.60
C ILE A 10 -13.73 -30.47 -37.38
N PHE A 11 -13.87 -31.60 -36.68
CA PHE A 11 -13.04 -31.91 -35.52
C PHE A 11 -11.57 -32.09 -35.91
N GLY A 12 -11.28 -32.74 -37.00
CA GLY A 12 -9.93 -32.87 -37.57
C GLY A 12 -9.33 -31.53 -37.96
N LEU A 13 -10.12 -30.62 -38.55
CA LEU A 13 -9.69 -29.26 -38.92
C LEU A 13 -9.43 -28.39 -37.71
N VAL A 14 -10.27 -28.50 -36.68
CA VAL A 14 -10.10 -27.80 -35.40
C VAL A 14 -8.85 -28.31 -34.66
N CYS A 15 -8.63 -29.62 -34.63
CA CYS A 15 -7.41 -30.20 -34.06
C CYS A 15 -6.15 -29.77 -34.83
N LEU A 16 -6.20 -29.70 -36.16
CA LEU A 16 -5.10 -29.20 -36.99
C LEU A 16 -4.83 -27.71 -36.77
N LEU A 17 -5.86 -26.90 -36.52
CA LEU A 17 -5.70 -25.50 -36.17
C LEU A 17 -5.01 -25.32 -34.80
N PHE A 18 -5.31 -26.18 -33.82
CA PHE A 18 -4.62 -26.18 -32.53
C PHE A 18 -3.17 -26.65 -32.59
N VAL A 19 -2.84 -27.55 -33.53
CA VAL A 19 -1.46 -28.01 -33.75
C VAL A 19 -0.65 -27.04 -34.61
N ALA A 20 -1.31 -26.20 -35.43
CA ALA A 20 -0.66 -25.25 -36.33
C ALA A 20 -0.44 -23.87 -35.76
N ILE A 21 -0.94 -23.57 -34.54
CA ILE A 21 -0.55 -22.35 -33.85
C ILE A 21 0.82 -22.62 -33.23
N PRO A 22 1.92 -22.07 -33.77
CA PRO A 22 3.19 -22.13 -33.05
C PRO A 22 2.98 -21.37 -31.75
N LEU A 23 2.88 -22.08 -30.62
CA LEU A 23 3.10 -21.52 -29.32
C LEU A 23 4.55 -21.01 -29.35
N SER A 24 4.74 -19.77 -29.80
CA SER A 24 6.02 -19.08 -29.68
C SER A 24 6.24 -18.80 -28.18
N TYR A 25 6.70 -19.83 -27.47
CA TYR A 25 7.30 -19.61 -26.17
C TYR A 25 8.47 -18.65 -26.38
N PRO A 26 8.56 -17.57 -25.61
CA PRO A 26 9.74 -16.72 -25.66
C PRO A 26 10.97 -17.61 -25.46
N LYS A 27 11.89 -17.55 -26.41
CA LYS A 27 13.09 -18.40 -26.42
C LYS A 27 13.86 -18.07 -25.14
N SER A 28 13.99 -19.03 -24.24
CA SER A 28 14.74 -18.81 -22.99
C SER A 28 16.15 -18.32 -23.33
N LYS A 29 16.62 -17.32 -22.60
CA LYS A 29 17.97 -16.78 -22.78
C LYS A 29 19.01 -17.86 -22.55
N SER A 30 20.09 -17.89 -23.35
CA SER A 30 21.18 -18.83 -23.11
C SER A 30 21.94 -18.48 -21.82
N LYS A 31 22.66 -19.45 -21.28
CA LYS A 31 23.48 -19.23 -20.08
C LYS A 31 24.51 -18.11 -20.28
N GLU A 32 25.11 -18.03 -21.47
CA GLU A 32 26.09 -17.00 -21.84
C GLU A 32 25.44 -15.61 -21.85
N GLN A 33 24.22 -15.49 -22.38
CA GLN A 33 23.46 -14.24 -22.38
C GLN A 33 23.12 -13.80 -20.95
N LEU A 34 22.67 -14.71 -20.11
CA LEU A 34 22.37 -14.43 -18.68
C LEU A 34 23.64 -14.01 -17.93
N GLN A 35 24.79 -14.63 -18.24
CA GLN A 35 26.06 -14.27 -17.62
C GLN A 35 26.53 -12.86 -18.00
N LEU A 36 26.37 -12.45 -19.25
CA LEU A 36 26.64 -11.08 -19.70
C LEU A 36 25.73 -10.08 -18.99
N MET A 37 24.43 -10.36 -18.97
CA MET A 37 23.43 -9.53 -18.27
C MET A 37 23.76 -9.38 -16.77
N PHE A 38 24.23 -10.45 -16.12
CA PHE A 38 24.59 -10.40 -14.71
C PHE A 38 25.86 -9.56 -14.46
N ASN A 39 26.83 -9.64 -15.32
CA ASN A 39 28.03 -8.80 -15.23
C ASN A 39 27.67 -7.30 -15.38
N ASP A 40 26.79 -6.96 -16.31
CA ASP A 40 26.29 -5.59 -16.48
C ASP A 40 25.47 -5.14 -15.25
N TYR A 41 24.67 -6.05 -14.69
CA TYR A 41 23.91 -5.83 -13.46
C TYR A 41 24.79 -5.50 -12.27
N ILE A 42 25.88 -6.27 -12.06
CA ILE A 42 26.87 -6.04 -10.99
C ILE A 42 27.45 -4.63 -11.09
N GLN A 43 27.84 -4.22 -12.31
CA GLN A 43 28.37 -2.88 -12.54
C GLN A 43 27.32 -1.78 -12.30
N LYS A 44 26.12 -1.95 -12.88
CA LYS A 44 25.03 -0.98 -12.79
C LYS A 44 24.61 -0.68 -11.34
N PHE A 45 24.53 -1.72 -10.50
CA PHE A 45 24.07 -1.60 -9.13
C PHE A 45 25.21 -1.62 -8.09
N ASN A 46 26.48 -1.49 -8.55
CA ASN A 46 27.68 -1.40 -7.72
C ASN A 46 27.77 -2.54 -6.67
N LYS A 47 27.54 -3.78 -7.12
CA LYS A 47 27.58 -4.96 -6.25
C LYS A 47 29.02 -5.38 -5.95
N THR A 48 29.31 -5.78 -4.71
CA THR A 48 30.67 -5.99 -4.19
C THR A 48 31.13 -7.44 -4.16
N TYR A 49 30.24 -8.40 -4.44
CA TYR A 49 30.51 -9.84 -4.31
C TYR A 49 31.24 -10.48 -5.53
N LYS A 50 31.69 -9.68 -6.50
CA LYS A 50 32.33 -10.19 -7.74
C LYS A 50 33.52 -11.10 -7.50
N ASP A 51 34.27 -10.80 -6.46
CA ASP A 51 35.51 -11.53 -6.13
C ASP A 51 35.29 -12.72 -5.16
N ASN A 52 34.05 -12.89 -4.67
CA ASN A 52 33.66 -14.04 -3.86
C ASN A 52 32.93 -15.07 -4.73
N ALA A 53 33.64 -16.10 -5.19
CA ALA A 53 33.11 -17.08 -6.14
C ALA A 53 31.82 -17.80 -5.67
N THR A 54 31.70 -18.09 -4.37
CA THR A 54 30.55 -18.76 -3.81
C THR A 54 29.34 -17.82 -3.80
N GLU A 55 29.49 -16.60 -3.31
CA GLU A 55 28.43 -15.61 -3.27
C GLU A 55 28.01 -15.19 -4.69
N TYR A 56 28.99 -14.98 -5.59
CA TYR A 56 28.74 -14.71 -6.99
C TYR A 56 27.84 -15.77 -7.64
N ALA A 57 28.11 -17.05 -7.41
CA ALA A 57 27.34 -18.16 -7.96
C ALA A 57 25.89 -18.13 -7.39
N THR A 58 25.71 -17.95 -6.09
CA THR A 58 24.39 -17.84 -5.44
C THR A 58 23.60 -16.64 -5.97
N ARG A 59 24.24 -15.46 -6.06
CA ARG A 59 23.60 -14.24 -6.59
C ARG A 59 23.23 -14.38 -8.07
N PHE A 60 24.03 -15.10 -8.84
CA PHE A 60 23.72 -15.40 -10.23
C PHE A 60 22.48 -16.28 -10.36
N GLU A 61 22.31 -17.31 -9.54
CA GLU A 61 21.11 -18.16 -9.54
C GLU A 61 19.86 -17.34 -9.20
N HIS A 62 19.89 -16.50 -8.17
CA HIS A 62 18.79 -15.61 -7.79
C HIS A 62 18.46 -14.61 -8.92
N PHE A 63 19.48 -14.05 -9.54
CA PHE A 63 19.33 -13.16 -10.69
C PHE A 63 18.62 -13.85 -11.88
N VAL A 64 19.00 -15.09 -12.20
CA VAL A 64 18.35 -15.88 -13.26
C VAL A 64 16.87 -16.11 -12.94
N ALA A 65 16.55 -16.45 -11.69
CA ALA A 65 15.15 -16.59 -11.25
C ALA A 65 14.37 -15.28 -11.39
N SER A 66 14.97 -14.15 -11.01
CA SER A 66 14.35 -12.82 -11.19
C SER A 66 14.12 -12.48 -12.67
N VAL A 67 15.05 -12.79 -13.57
CA VAL A 67 14.88 -12.59 -15.01
C VAL A 67 13.69 -13.39 -15.54
N GLN A 68 13.54 -14.65 -15.13
CA GLN A 68 12.41 -15.48 -15.53
C GLN A 68 11.09 -14.95 -15.00
N GLU A 69 11.04 -14.53 -13.73
CA GLU A 69 9.85 -13.89 -13.13
C GLU A 69 9.45 -12.62 -13.86
N ILE A 70 10.42 -11.73 -14.16
CA ILE A 70 10.20 -10.50 -14.91
C ILE A 70 9.54 -10.79 -16.26
N GLU A 71 10.03 -11.80 -16.99
CA GLU A 71 9.45 -12.20 -18.28
C GLU A 71 7.99 -12.69 -18.12
N GLN A 72 7.72 -13.50 -17.09
CA GLN A 72 6.38 -13.99 -16.80
C GLN A 72 5.43 -12.86 -16.42
N MET A 73 5.85 -11.95 -15.53
CA MET A 73 5.02 -10.83 -15.08
C MET A 73 4.71 -9.86 -16.21
N ASN A 74 5.69 -9.53 -17.04
CA ASN A 74 5.47 -8.68 -18.22
C ASN A 74 4.56 -9.36 -19.26
N ALA A 75 4.68 -10.68 -19.47
CA ALA A 75 3.80 -11.42 -20.38
C ALA A 75 2.37 -11.52 -19.85
N ALA A 76 2.17 -11.61 -18.53
CA ALA A 76 0.86 -11.66 -17.89
C ALA A 76 0.18 -10.30 -17.80
N SER A 77 0.92 -9.21 -17.94
CA SER A 77 0.38 -7.84 -17.88
C SER A 77 -0.48 -7.55 -19.12
N HIS A 78 -1.78 -7.30 -18.92
CA HIS A 78 -2.73 -6.99 -19.99
C HIS A 78 -3.08 -5.49 -20.01
N GLY A 79 -3.55 -5.00 -21.16
CA GLY A 79 -3.96 -3.61 -21.36
C GLY A 79 -3.00 -2.80 -22.24
N PRO A 80 -3.26 -1.51 -22.47
CA PRO A 80 -2.38 -0.65 -23.25
C PRO A 80 -0.98 -0.53 -22.62
N GLU A 81 0.07 -0.51 -23.44
CA GLU A 81 1.47 -0.45 -22.99
C GLU A 81 1.78 0.73 -22.05
N SER A 82 1.08 1.86 -22.22
CA SER A 82 1.28 3.07 -21.44
C SER A 82 0.86 2.94 -19.96
N HIS A 83 0.04 1.93 -19.61
CA HIS A 83 -0.60 1.81 -18.29
C HIS A 83 -0.30 0.50 -17.56
N LYS A 84 0.37 -0.44 -18.23
CA LYS A 84 0.77 -1.70 -17.62
C LYS A 84 1.84 -1.50 -16.56
N ALA A 85 1.77 -2.28 -15.48
CA ALA A 85 2.94 -2.47 -14.63
C ALA A 85 4.10 -3.03 -15.48
N ARG A 86 5.27 -2.45 -15.32
CA ARG A 86 6.50 -2.84 -16.00
C ARG A 86 7.46 -3.39 -14.98
N TYR A 87 7.99 -4.56 -15.27
CA TYR A 87 8.96 -5.24 -14.42
C TYR A 87 10.29 -5.35 -15.14
N GLY A 88 11.38 -5.21 -14.41
CA GLY A 88 12.74 -5.27 -14.90
C GLY A 88 13.75 -5.38 -13.77
N LEU A 89 15.03 -5.34 -14.10
CA LEU A 89 16.10 -5.48 -13.11
C LEU A 89 16.17 -4.25 -12.20
N THR A 90 15.99 -4.48 -10.91
CA THR A 90 16.17 -3.51 -9.81
C THR A 90 17.41 -3.90 -9.01
N HIS A 91 17.83 -3.07 -8.06
CA HIS A 91 18.90 -3.40 -7.14
C HIS A 91 18.61 -4.63 -6.24
N LEU A 92 17.38 -5.13 -6.25
CA LEU A 92 16.92 -6.30 -5.47
C LEU A 92 16.88 -7.60 -6.29
N SER A 93 17.21 -7.56 -7.60
CA SER A 93 17.00 -8.70 -8.50
C SER A 93 18.02 -9.84 -8.30
N ASP A 94 19.03 -9.68 -7.47
CA ASP A 94 20.00 -10.71 -7.07
C ASP A 94 19.69 -11.34 -5.70
N MET A 95 18.53 -11.04 -5.13
CA MET A 95 18.02 -11.66 -3.90
C MET A 95 17.08 -12.82 -4.23
N SER A 96 17.08 -13.89 -3.42
CA SER A 96 16.00 -14.88 -3.46
C SER A 96 14.69 -14.26 -2.98
N LYS A 97 13.55 -14.93 -3.24
CA LYS A 97 12.26 -14.49 -2.70
C LYS A 97 12.19 -14.54 -1.18
N GLU A 98 12.83 -15.54 -0.60
CA GLU A 98 12.92 -15.71 0.85
C GLU A 98 13.75 -14.58 1.46
N GLU A 99 14.92 -14.30 0.89
CA GLU A 99 15.79 -13.21 1.33
C GLU A 99 15.12 -11.83 1.17
N TYR A 100 14.48 -11.59 0.03
CA TYR A 100 13.71 -10.38 -0.20
C TYR A 100 12.57 -10.22 0.84
N LYS A 101 11.86 -11.32 1.11
CA LYS A 101 10.79 -11.35 2.09
C LYS A 101 11.31 -11.08 3.51
N GLU A 102 12.38 -11.73 3.91
CA GLU A 102 12.98 -11.58 5.24
C GLU A 102 13.50 -10.15 5.49
N ILE A 103 14.08 -9.52 4.47
CA ILE A 103 14.77 -8.24 4.61
C ILE A 103 13.83 -7.04 4.40
N HIS A 104 12.99 -7.10 3.37
CA HIS A 104 12.20 -5.95 2.93
C HIS A 104 10.74 -6.00 3.33
N LEU A 105 10.25 -7.19 3.71
CA LEU A 105 8.85 -7.39 4.10
C LEU A 105 8.81 -7.80 5.58
N SER A 106 7.74 -7.49 6.26
CA SER A 106 7.53 -7.91 7.64
C SER A 106 7.01 -9.35 7.65
N ASP A 107 7.72 -10.26 8.34
CA ASP A 107 7.23 -11.63 8.57
C ASP A 107 6.23 -11.72 9.73
N GLU A 108 6.05 -10.65 10.47
CA GLU A 108 5.05 -10.66 11.52
C GLU A 108 3.67 -10.85 10.91
N LYS A 109 3.19 -12.10 11.01
CA LYS A 109 1.76 -12.37 10.89
C LYS A 109 1.08 -11.37 11.82
N PRO A 110 0.18 -10.54 11.31
CA PRO A 110 -0.57 -9.64 12.18
C PRO A 110 -1.05 -10.49 13.32
N HIS A 111 -0.56 -10.22 14.54
CA HIS A 111 -0.99 -10.92 15.74
C HIS A 111 -2.48 -11.03 15.60
N LYS A 112 -3.09 -12.25 15.77
CA LYS A 112 -4.52 -12.46 15.64
C LYS A 112 -5.20 -11.33 16.40
N ARG A 113 -5.34 -10.17 15.74
CA ARG A 113 -6.08 -9.06 16.30
C ARG A 113 -7.44 -9.66 16.59
N ARG A 114 -7.79 -9.80 17.86
CA ARG A 114 -9.20 -9.81 18.20
C ARG A 114 -9.78 -8.66 17.39
N ARG A 115 -10.66 -8.97 16.44
CA ARG A 115 -11.42 -7.97 15.71
C ARG A 115 -12.19 -7.13 16.73
N HIS A 116 -11.55 -6.16 17.30
CA HIS A 116 -12.21 -5.04 17.90
C HIS A 116 -12.33 -4.04 16.76
N ASN A 117 -13.54 -3.87 16.23
CA ASN A 117 -13.90 -2.66 15.51
C ASN A 117 -13.82 -1.51 16.53
N LEU A 118 -12.60 -1.11 16.86
CA LEU A 118 -12.33 -0.02 17.79
C LEU A 118 -11.95 1.18 16.96
N THR A 119 -12.94 2.01 16.62
CA THR A 119 -12.65 3.39 16.28
C THR A 119 -12.22 4.08 17.57
N LYS A 120 -10.90 4.11 17.84
CA LYS A 120 -10.35 4.84 18.98
C LYS A 120 -10.14 6.28 18.56
N THR A 121 -11.06 7.16 18.93
CA THR A 121 -10.86 8.61 18.84
C THR A 121 -10.37 9.13 20.18
N TRP A 122 -9.18 9.73 20.18
CA TRP A 122 -8.65 10.47 21.33
C TRP A 122 -9.03 11.94 21.18
N SER A 123 -9.96 12.43 21.97
CA SER A 123 -10.22 13.85 22.08
C SER A 123 -10.07 14.28 23.54
N ASN A 124 -9.33 15.36 23.80
CA ASN A 124 -9.13 15.97 25.12
C ASN A 124 -8.61 15.04 26.23
N GLY A 125 -7.79 14.04 25.89
CA GLY A 125 -7.16 13.17 26.89
C GLY A 125 -8.07 12.06 27.43
N GLN A 126 -9.24 11.84 26.86
CA GLN A 126 -10.12 10.73 27.18
C GLN A 126 -10.31 9.83 25.96
N VAL A 127 -10.27 8.51 26.21
CA VAL A 127 -10.64 7.49 25.21
C VAL A 127 -12.17 7.42 25.20
N THR A 128 -12.78 7.78 24.11
CA THR A 128 -14.18 7.44 23.87
C THR A 128 -14.21 6.12 23.09
N ASP A 129 -14.23 5.00 23.82
CA ASP A 129 -14.51 3.71 23.24
C ASP A 129 -16.00 3.68 22.88
N ILE A 130 -16.34 3.74 21.60
CA ILE A 130 -17.65 3.28 21.15
C ILE A 130 -17.53 1.76 21.02
N VAL A 131 -17.66 1.08 22.16
CA VAL A 131 -17.73 -0.38 22.21
C VAL A 131 -19.15 -0.77 21.86
N ASN A 132 -19.38 -1.37 20.71
CA ASN A 132 -20.54 -2.25 20.56
C ASN A 132 -20.24 -3.55 21.31
N VAL A 133 -20.77 -3.65 22.52
CA VAL A 133 -20.48 -4.73 23.47
C VAL A 133 -21.03 -6.08 22.98
N ASP A 134 -21.93 -6.15 22.02
CA ASP A 134 -22.68 -7.36 21.71
C ASP A 134 -22.70 -7.80 20.26
N GLY A 135 -21.86 -7.25 19.37
CA GLY A 135 -21.83 -7.72 17.99
C GLY A 135 -23.14 -7.49 17.21
N THR A 136 -24.05 -6.70 17.72
CA THR A 136 -25.23 -6.25 17.03
C THR A 136 -24.90 -4.96 16.27
N PRO A 137 -25.29 -4.83 14.99
CA PRO A 137 -25.19 -3.55 14.28
C PRO A 137 -25.96 -2.51 15.12
N SER A 138 -25.33 -1.36 15.39
CA SER A 138 -26.10 -0.21 15.87
C SER A 138 -27.11 0.14 14.79
N ASP A 139 -28.38 0.23 15.14
CA ASP A 139 -29.53 0.51 14.25
C ASP A 139 -29.46 1.87 13.53
N LEU A 140 -28.26 2.39 13.27
CA LEU A 140 -27.99 3.67 12.60
C LEU A 140 -27.22 3.56 11.29
N ASP A 141 -26.78 2.39 10.89
CA ASP A 141 -26.35 2.11 9.51
C ASP A 141 -27.55 1.69 8.67
N LEU A 142 -28.46 2.64 8.48
CA LEU A 142 -29.42 2.57 7.39
C LEU A 142 -28.64 2.71 6.08
N ASP A 143 -28.47 1.58 5.43
CA ASP A 143 -28.01 1.44 4.06
C ASP A 143 -28.93 2.26 3.14
N LEU A 144 -28.56 3.52 2.90
CA LEU A 144 -29.36 4.47 2.11
C LEU A 144 -29.28 4.20 0.61
N ASP A 145 -28.49 3.21 0.18
CA ASP A 145 -28.42 2.79 -1.23
C ASP A 145 -29.63 1.92 -1.66
N TYR A 146 -30.46 1.45 -0.70
CA TYR A 146 -31.66 0.65 -1.01
C TYR A 146 -32.87 1.50 -1.36
N PHE A 147 -32.84 2.82 -1.20
CA PHE A 147 -34.04 3.69 -1.36
C PHE A 147 -34.16 4.36 -2.73
N ASP A 148 -33.22 4.19 -3.65
CA ASP A 148 -33.29 4.90 -4.95
C ASP A 148 -34.14 4.17 -6.02
N ASP A 149 -34.45 2.88 -5.84
CA ASP A 149 -35.21 2.10 -6.85
C ASP A 149 -36.68 1.87 -6.54
N HIS A 150 -37.22 2.34 -5.39
CA HIS A 150 -38.60 2.05 -5.00
C HIS A 150 -39.50 3.28 -4.68
N VAL A 151 -39.12 4.50 -5.05
CA VAL A 151 -39.90 5.72 -4.78
C VAL A 151 -41.04 5.96 -5.78
N THR A 152 -41.22 5.09 -6.76
CA THR A 152 -42.28 5.29 -7.78
C THR A 152 -43.67 4.74 -7.44
N ASP A 153 -43.87 4.07 -6.28
CA ASP A 153 -45.14 3.40 -6.02
C ASP A 153 -45.72 3.62 -4.60
N LEU A 154 -45.65 4.83 -4.05
CA LEU A 154 -46.47 5.23 -2.90
C LEU A 154 -47.48 6.32 -3.26
N GLY A 155 -48.43 5.90 -4.11
CA GLY A 155 -49.68 6.58 -4.30
C GLY A 155 -50.54 6.48 -3.04
N ASN A 156 -50.66 7.63 -2.38
CA ASN A 156 -51.88 8.06 -1.65
C ASN A 156 -52.40 7.16 -0.50
N LYS A 157 -51.98 7.46 0.75
CA LYS A 157 -52.88 7.56 1.92
C LYS A 157 -52.13 8.12 3.16
N GLY A 158 -52.48 9.35 3.51
CA GLY A 158 -52.73 9.86 4.86
C GLY A 158 -51.58 9.85 5.88
N SER A 159 -50.81 10.92 5.98
CA SER A 159 -50.51 11.62 7.24
C SER A 159 -49.50 12.76 6.97
N HIS A 160 -49.98 13.99 7.18
CA HIS A 160 -49.19 15.23 6.96
C HIS A 160 -47.98 15.41 7.89
N HIS A 161 -47.71 14.50 8.81
CA HIS A 161 -46.56 14.61 9.75
C HIS A 161 -45.26 13.96 9.25
N ASN A 162 -45.31 12.97 8.34
CA ASN A 162 -44.11 12.31 7.85
C ASN A 162 -43.41 13.06 6.72
N VAL A 163 -44.14 13.87 5.94
CA VAL A 163 -43.57 14.60 4.80
C VAL A 163 -42.57 15.70 5.26
N TYR A 164 -42.85 16.33 6.41
CA TYR A 164 -41.96 17.37 6.96
C TYR A 164 -40.61 16.82 7.44
N ASN A 165 -40.57 15.60 7.96
CA ASN A 165 -39.33 14.98 8.39
C ASN A 165 -38.46 14.52 7.20
N ILE A 166 -39.10 13.99 6.16
CA ILE A 166 -38.38 13.60 4.92
C ILE A 166 -37.82 14.83 4.20
N TYR A 167 -38.57 15.94 4.15
CA TYR A 167 -38.11 17.19 3.56
C TYR A 167 -36.90 17.79 4.32
N ASN A 168 -36.88 17.70 5.65
CA ASN A 168 -35.76 18.17 6.45
C ASN A 168 -34.52 17.27 6.32
N ILE A 169 -34.68 15.96 6.11
CA ILE A 169 -33.58 15.03 5.83
C ILE A 169 -32.95 15.30 4.44
N ILE A 170 -33.81 15.66 3.44
CA ILE A 170 -33.33 15.96 2.08
C ILE A 170 -32.61 17.33 2.01
N ILE A 171 -33.08 18.35 2.80
CA ILE A 171 -32.50 19.70 2.77
C ILE A 171 -31.13 19.77 3.48
N HIS A 172 -30.84 18.86 4.43
CA HIS A 172 -29.56 18.82 5.11
C HIS A 172 -28.50 17.90 4.47
N ARG A 173 -28.78 17.31 3.31
CA ARG A 173 -27.71 16.73 2.47
C ARG A 173 -26.84 17.90 2.01
N LYS A 174 -25.86 18.30 2.84
CA LYS A 174 -24.75 19.13 2.41
C LYS A 174 -24.23 18.47 1.11
N LYS A 175 -24.37 19.14 -0.05
CA LYS A 175 -23.76 18.68 -1.30
C LYS A 175 -22.31 18.36 -0.94
N ARG A 176 -21.92 17.08 -0.86
CA ARG A 176 -20.50 16.71 -0.79
C ARG A 176 -19.85 17.42 -1.96
N ALA A 177 -18.88 18.27 -1.68
CA ALA A 177 -18.08 18.85 -2.75
C ALA A 177 -17.53 17.68 -3.55
N ALA A 178 -17.70 17.70 -4.88
CA ALA A 178 -17.14 16.66 -5.73
C ALA A 178 -15.64 16.55 -5.44
N LEU A 179 -15.17 15.34 -5.18
CA LEU A 179 -13.75 15.11 -4.96
C LEU A 179 -12.95 15.54 -6.20
N PRO A 180 -11.75 16.10 -6.05
CA PRO A 180 -10.90 16.39 -7.18
C PRO A 180 -10.60 15.10 -7.95
N LEU A 181 -10.62 15.17 -9.28
CA LEU A 181 -10.30 14.01 -10.12
C LEU A 181 -8.83 13.58 -9.99
N LYS A 182 -7.97 14.46 -9.48
CA LYS A 182 -6.56 14.21 -9.20
C LYS A 182 -6.15 14.92 -7.92
N MET A 183 -5.40 14.21 -7.09
CA MET A 183 -4.79 14.75 -5.87
C MET A 183 -3.38 14.21 -5.74
N ASP A 184 -2.41 15.10 -5.55
CA ASP A 184 -1.01 14.72 -5.32
C ASP A 184 -0.38 15.71 -4.31
N TRP A 185 -0.11 15.22 -3.12
CA TRP A 185 0.47 16.04 -2.05
C TRP A 185 1.92 16.44 -2.33
N ARG A 186 2.61 15.74 -3.24
CA ARG A 186 3.98 16.09 -3.68
C ARG A 186 4.00 17.44 -4.41
N ASP A 187 2.95 17.72 -5.20
CA ASP A 187 2.82 18.98 -5.94
C ASP A 187 2.74 20.19 -5.02
N LYS A 188 2.40 19.98 -3.74
CA LYS A 188 2.36 21.04 -2.73
C LYS A 188 3.68 21.21 -1.97
N GLY A 189 4.70 20.39 -2.27
CA GLY A 189 5.99 20.42 -1.59
C GLY A 189 5.95 20.01 -0.12
N LEU A 190 4.92 19.26 0.30
CA LEU A 190 4.68 18.89 1.69
C LEU A 190 5.06 17.43 2.01
N VAL A 191 5.33 16.62 0.98
CA VAL A 191 5.78 15.24 1.14
C VAL A 191 7.31 15.20 1.21
N GLY A 192 7.85 14.57 2.26
CA GLY A 192 9.29 14.39 2.43
C GLY A 192 9.93 13.53 1.34
N PRO A 193 11.26 13.58 1.18
CA PRO A 193 11.96 12.76 0.19
C PRO A 193 11.78 11.27 0.46
N VAL A 194 11.89 10.46 -0.60
CA VAL A 194 11.93 9.01 -0.47
C VAL A 194 13.21 8.61 0.25
N ARG A 195 13.05 7.85 1.33
CA ARG A 195 14.16 7.28 2.11
C ARG A 195 14.34 5.79 1.77
N ASP A 196 15.43 5.23 2.24
CA ASP A 196 15.75 3.80 2.04
C ASP A 196 15.85 3.11 3.41
N GLN A 197 15.03 2.07 3.61
CA GLN A 197 15.05 1.24 4.82
C GLN A 197 16.20 0.21 4.82
N GLY A 198 16.91 0.07 3.71
CA GLY A 198 18.02 -0.88 3.58
C GLY A 198 17.62 -2.31 3.97
N LEU A 199 18.42 -2.92 4.86
CA LEU A 199 18.19 -4.28 5.39
C LEU A 199 17.36 -4.32 6.68
N CYS A 200 16.63 -3.24 6.99
CA CYS A 200 15.83 -3.10 8.21
C CYS A 200 14.33 -3.16 7.87
N GLY A 201 13.59 -4.12 8.43
CA GLY A 201 12.15 -4.30 8.21
C GLY A 201 11.28 -3.21 8.86
N ALA A 202 11.68 -1.94 8.75
CA ALA A 202 11.04 -0.79 9.40
C ALA A 202 10.02 -0.05 8.52
N CYS A 203 9.46 -0.67 7.49
CA CYS A 203 8.46 -0.06 6.60
C CYS A 203 7.28 0.56 7.37
N TRP A 204 6.83 -0.09 8.44
CA TRP A 204 5.80 0.38 9.35
C TRP A 204 6.14 1.75 9.97
N ALA A 205 7.41 1.96 10.35
CA ALA A 205 7.88 3.22 10.90
C ALA A 205 8.04 4.29 9.80
N PHE A 206 8.61 3.93 8.64
CA PHE A 206 8.78 4.86 7.51
C PHE A 206 7.46 5.40 7.00
N SER A 207 6.44 4.54 6.82
CA SER A 207 5.14 4.95 6.33
C SER A 207 4.40 5.85 7.33
N THR A 208 4.33 5.47 8.60
CA THR A 208 3.65 6.24 9.65
C THR A 208 4.32 7.58 9.91
N ILE A 209 5.65 7.59 10.05
CA ILE A 209 6.41 8.83 10.26
C ILE A 209 6.33 9.74 9.03
N GLY A 210 6.33 9.19 7.80
CA GLY A 210 6.13 9.96 6.57
C GLY A 210 4.80 10.69 6.53
N VAL A 211 3.71 10.02 6.94
CA VAL A 211 2.41 10.68 7.10
C VAL A 211 2.46 11.79 8.15
N MET A 212 3.07 11.53 9.32
CA MET A 212 3.23 12.55 10.38
C MET A 212 4.03 13.76 9.92
N GLU A 213 5.09 13.57 9.11
CA GLU A 213 5.87 14.66 8.49
C GLU A 213 4.97 15.54 7.62
N THR A 214 4.17 14.92 6.74
CA THR A 214 3.27 15.65 5.85
C THR A 214 2.18 16.37 6.62
N MET A 215 1.58 15.73 7.63
CA MET A 215 0.54 16.36 8.47
C MET A 215 1.09 17.53 9.29
N ALA A 216 2.32 17.43 9.79
CA ALA A 216 3.01 18.55 10.46
C ALA A 216 3.31 19.69 9.47
N ALA A 217 3.73 19.36 8.26
CA ALA A 217 3.96 20.34 7.20
C ALA A 217 2.67 21.04 6.76
N LEU A 218 1.53 20.33 6.69
CA LEU A 218 0.21 20.92 6.43
C LEU A 218 -0.18 21.96 7.49
N SER A 219 0.13 21.70 8.77
CA SER A 219 -0.23 22.61 9.86
C SER A 219 0.72 23.79 10.01
N THR A 220 2.00 23.64 9.66
CA THR A 220 3.05 24.64 9.90
C THR A 220 3.52 25.38 8.64
N GLY A 221 3.19 24.86 7.45
CA GLY A 221 3.73 25.31 6.16
C GLY A 221 5.21 24.95 5.96
N LYS A 222 5.82 24.12 6.84
CA LYS A 222 7.24 23.76 6.77
C LYS A 222 7.43 22.26 6.88
N LEU A 223 8.04 21.68 5.85
CA LEU A 223 8.44 20.29 5.87
C LEU A 223 9.70 20.10 6.73
N ALA A 224 9.65 19.17 7.67
CA ALA A 224 10.78 18.78 8.51
C ALA A 224 10.83 17.25 8.61
N ALA A 225 12.03 16.68 8.46
CA ALA A 225 12.23 15.26 8.62
C ALA A 225 12.12 14.87 10.10
N LEU A 226 11.32 13.84 10.38
CA LEU A 226 11.15 13.24 11.70
C LEU A 226 11.96 11.94 11.82
N SER A 227 12.29 11.58 13.06
CA SER A 227 13.11 10.41 13.34
C SER A 227 12.33 9.10 13.17
N VAL A 228 12.67 8.35 12.15
CA VAL A 228 12.26 6.96 11.99
C VAL A 228 13.01 6.07 12.98
N GLN A 229 14.29 6.40 13.27
CA GLN A 229 15.10 5.62 14.20
C GLN A 229 14.53 5.62 15.62
N GLU A 230 13.92 6.72 16.05
CA GLU A 230 13.24 6.77 17.35
C GLU A 230 12.10 5.74 17.42
N ALA A 231 11.31 5.59 16.36
CA ALA A 231 10.29 4.55 16.29
C ALA A 231 10.90 3.14 16.31
N ILE A 232 11.99 2.90 15.55
CA ILE A 232 12.71 1.63 15.53
C ILE A 232 13.22 1.23 16.93
N ASP A 233 13.83 2.17 17.65
CA ASP A 233 14.48 1.89 18.92
C ASP A 233 13.52 1.89 20.13
N CYS A 234 12.42 2.65 20.06
CA CYS A 234 11.62 2.96 21.23
C CYS A 234 10.20 2.41 21.20
N ALA A 235 9.61 2.17 20.03
CA ALA A 235 8.20 1.79 19.93
C ALA A 235 7.95 0.42 20.58
N GLY A 236 6.97 0.40 21.47
CA GLY A 236 6.49 -0.82 22.13
C GLY A 236 5.25 -1.40 21.47
N LEU A 237 4.42 -2.11 22.26
CA LEU A 237 3.14 -2.72 21.87
C LEU A 237 3.24 -3.78 20.77
N GLY A 238 4.37 -4.48 20.66
CA GLY A 238 4.58 -5.53 19.68
C GLY A 238 5.40 -5.07 18.46
N ASN A 239 5.78 -3.80 18.36
CA ASN A 239 6.77 -3.37 17.37
C ASN A 239 8.15 -3.88 17.75
N ALA A 240 8.87 -4.48 16.81
CA ALA A 240 10.15 -5.16 17.01
C ALA A 240 11.31 -4.50 16.24
N GLY A 241 11.21 -3.21 15.97
CA GLY A 241 12.23 -2.44 15.28
C GLY A 241 12.47 -2.92 13.85
N CYS A 242 13.71 -3.35 13.55
CA CYS A 242 14.06 -3.89 12.24
C CYS A 242 13.51 -5.29 11.95
N ALA A 243 13.00 -6.00 12.97
CA ALA A 243 12.35 -7.28 12.76
C ALA A 243 10.88 -7.14 12.33
N GLY A 244 10.35 -5.92 12.27
CA GLY A 244 8.97 -5.63 11.84
C GLY A 244 8.17 -4.85 12.86
N GLY A 245 6.96 -4.51 12.47
CA GLY A 245 6.00 -3.80 13.31
C GLY A 245 4.74 -3.45 12.52
N ASP A 246 3.86 -2.67 13.14
CA ASP A 246 2.53 -2.37 12.65
C ASP A 246 2.25 -0.87 12.76
N ILE A 247 1.67 -0.30 11.68
CA ILE A 247 1.39 1.14 11.58
C ILE A 247 0.43 1.62 12.67
N CYS A 248 -0.56 0.81 13.01
CA CYS A 248 -1.54 1.14 14.03
C CYS A 248 -0.99 0.96 15.44
N LEU A 249 -0.19 -0.07 15.70
CA LEU A 249 0.47 -0.26 16.99
C LEU A 249 1.47 0.87 17.28
N LEU A 250 2.13 1.43 16.23
CA LEU A 250 2.97 2.61 16.40
C LEU A 250 2.14 3.82 16.82
N LEU A 251 1.02 4.07 16.17
CA LEU A 251 0.12 5.18 16.53
C LEU A 251 -0.49 4.98 17.92
N ASP A 252 -0.88 3.75 18.28
CA ASP A 252 -1.31 3.40 19.64
C ASP A 252 -0.23 3.77 20.67
N TRP A 253 1.02 3.36 20.42
CA TRP A 253 2.13 3.62 21.33
C TRP A 253 2.41 5.12 21.47
N LEU A 254 2.48 5.87 20.36
CA LEU A 254 2.72 7.32 20.37
C LEU A 254 1.60 8.08 21.10
N ALA A 255 0.34 7.69 20.88
CA ALA A 255 -0.81 8.33 21.52
C ALA A 255 -0.87 8.02 23.03
N MET A 256 -0.65 6.78 23.44
CA MET A 256 -0.67 6.36 24.85
C MET A 256 0.46 6.99 25.66
N THR A 257 1.66 6.99 25.13
CA THR A 257 2.85 7.52 25.80
C THR A 257 2.97 9.04 25.68
N LYS A 258 2.22 9.65 24.78
CA LYS A 258 2.34 11.07 24.41
C LYS A 258 3.77 11.43 23.98
N THR A 259 4.49 10.48 23.45
CA THR A 259 5.87 10.65 22.99
C THR A 259 5.91 11.60 21.79
N PRO A 260 6.74 12.67 21.81
CA PRO A 260 7.00 13.47 20.64
C PRO A 260 7.98 12.75 19.73
N VAL A 261 7.67 12.63 18.45
CA VAL A 261 8.66 12.19 17.46
C VAL A 261 9.61 13.35 17.18
N GLN A 262 10.88 13.17 17.52
CA GLN A 262 11.91 14.18 17.40
C GLN A 262 12.29 14.42 15.93
N PRO A 263 12.87 15.60 15.61
CA PRO A 263 13.52 15.80 14.31
C PRO A 263 14.61 14.76 14.04
N ASP A 264 14.72 14.29 12.80
CA ASP A 264 15.70 13.28 12.39
C ASP A 264 17.15 13.67 12.73
N LYS A 265 17.49 14.96 12.65
CA LYS A 265 18.81 15.49 13.04
C LYS A 265 19.15 15.30 14.53
N GLU A 266 18.15 15.15 15.41
CA GLU A 266 18.34 14.95 16.86
C GLU A 266 18.39 13.47 17.22
N TYR A 267 17.76 12.62 16.42
CA TYR A 267 17.78 11.17 16.57
C TYR A 267 17.97 10.52 15.18
N PRO A 268 19.19 10.55 14.65
CA PRO A 268 19.46 10.21 13.25
C PRO A 268 19.29 8.73 12.94
N LEU A 269 18.89 8.46 11.69
CA LEU A 269 18.65 7.12 11.15
C LEU A 269 19.94 6.28 11.15
N LYS A 270 19.87 5.04 11.65
CA LYS A 270 20.98 4.05 11.70
C LYS A 270 20.64 2.73 11.01
N LEU A 271 19.33 2.44 10.85
CA LEU A 271 18.82 1.20 10.25
C LEU A 271 19.26 -0.08 10.98
N THR A 272 19.38 0.03 12.29
CA THR A 272 19.69 -1.09 13.20
C THR A 272 18.91 -0.89 14.50
N ASN A 273 18.57 -1.99 15.16
CA ASN A 273 17.96 -1.90 16.49
C ASN A 273 18.97 -1.35 17.50
N GLY A 274 18.58 -0.37 18.27
CA GLY A 274 19.35 0.22 19.36
C GLY A 274 18.55 0.30 20.66
N ALA A 275 19.24 0.64 21.74
CA ALA A 275 18.55 1.02 22.96
C ALA A 275 17.84 2.36 22.76
N CYS A 276 16.60 2.46 23.26
CA CYS A 276 15.85 3.72 23.20
C CYS A 276 16.61 4.84 23.94
N ALA A 277 16.98 5.87 23.18
CA ALA A 277 17.80 7.00 23.67
C ALA A 277 17.04 8.33 23.67
N MET A 278 15.71 8.29 23.83
CA MET A 278 14.88 9.49 23.92
C MET A 278 15.31 10.39 25.07
N LYS A 279 15.39 11.68 24.80
CA LYS A 279 15.66 12.70 25.83
C LYS A 279 14.41 12.89 26.70
N LYS A 280 14.59 13.05 28.00
CA LYS A 280 13.50 13.25 28.97
C LYS A 280 12.57 14.43 28.62
N ASN A 281 13.11 15.48 28.00
CA ASN A 281 12.40 16.69 27.60
C ASN A 281 12.43 16.85 26.06
N ALA A 282 12.31 15.76 25.32
CA ALA A 282 12.28 15.79 23.87
C ALA A 282 11.12 16.66 23.37
N THR A 283 11.39 17.45 22.34
CA THR A 283 10.39 18.21 21.59
C THR A 283 10.24 17.61 20.21
N GLY A 284 9.07 17.74 19.61
CA GLY A 284 8.79 17.16 18.29
C GLY A 284 7.31 17.12 18.03
N VAL A 285 6.95 16.34 17.02
CA VAL A 285 5.57 16.16 16.56
C VAL A 285 4.88 15.07 17.39
N ARG A 286 3.68 15.36 17.90
CA ARG A 286 2.88 14.40 18.67
C ARG A 286 1.64 13.98 17.92
N VAL A 287 1.21 12.76 18.13
CA VAL A 287 -0.12 12.31 17.71
C VAL A 287 -1.17 13.05 18.53
N LYS A 288 -2.09 13.75 17.86
CA LYS A 288 -3.25 14.44 18.44
C LYS A 288 -4.46 13.51 18.42
N SER A 289 -4.73 12.89 17.28
CA SER A 289 -5.77 11.89 17.07
C SER A 289 -5.36 10.99 15.90
N TYR A 290 -5.92 9.81 15.84
CA TYR A 290 -5.69 8.89 14.71
C TYR A 290 -6.87 7.93 14.58
N THR A 291 -6.99 7.34 13.37
CA THR A 291 -7.89 6.21 13.12
C THR A 291 -7.13 5.09 12.44
N CYS A 292 -7.49 3.86 12.74
CA CYS A 292 -6.98 2.66 12.08
C CYS A 292 -8.15 1.77 11.71
N GLU A 293 -8.54 1.79 10.43
CA GLU A 293 -9.77 1.18 9.96
C GLU A 293 -9.55 0.37 8.68
N THR A 294 -10.49 -0.53 8.37
CA THR A 294 -10.58 -1.14 7.05
C THR A 294 -11.48 -0.29 6.15
N PHE A 295 -11.02 -0.04 4.93
CA PHE A 295 -11.77 0.66 3.88
C PHE A 295 -12.13 -0.28 2.71
N VAL A 296 -12.07 -1.59 2.94
CA VAL A 296 -12.50 -2.59 1.95
C VAL A 296 -13.95 -2.36 1.59
N GLY A 297 -14.25 -2.25 0.28
CA GLY A 297 -15.58 -1.90 -0.22
C GLY A 297 -15.93 -0.41 -0.15
N SER A 298 -15.08 0.42 0.46
CA SER A 298 -15.33 1.86 0.67
C SER A 298 -14.25 2.73 -0.03
N LYS A 299 -14.01 2.48 -1.32
CA LYS A 299 -12.99 3.22 -2.10
C LYS A 299 -13.17 4.74 -2.03
N ASP A 300 -14.41 5.22 -2.02
CA ASP A 300 -14.71 6.65 -2.00
C ASP A 300 -14.31 7.27 -0.66
N LYS A 301 -14.42 6.53 0.46
CA LYS A 301 -13.94 6.96 1.76
C LYS A 301 -12.41 7.13 1.76
N LEU A 302 -11.67 6.23 1.12
CA LEU A 302 -10.22 6.34 1.02
C LEU A 302 -9.81 7.53 0.14
N LEU A 303 -10.46 7.71 -1.01
CA LEU A 303 -10.24 8.88 -1.89
C LEU A 303 -10.55 10.19 -1.15
N GLU A 304 -11.68 10.26 -0.44
CA GLU A 304 -12.07 11.41 0.37
C GLU A 304 -11.02 11.72 1.46
N SER A 305 -10.54 10.68 2.17
CA SER A 305 -9.50 10.84 3.20
C SER A 305 -8.22 11.43 2.60
N ILE A 306 -7.73 10.90 1.48
CA ILE A 306 -6.53 11.41 0.82
C ILE A 306 -6.75 12.85 0.33
N ALA A 307 -7.94 13.17 -0.21
CA ALA A 307 -8.22 14.49 -0.80
C ALA A 307 -8.42 15.59 0.23
N THR A 308 -9.05 15.28 1.37
CA THR A 308 -9.54 16.29 2.32
C THR A 308 -8.77 16.33 3.64
N HIS A 309 -8.24 15.18 4.07
CA HIS A 309 -7.47 15.09 5.31
C HIS A 309 -5.97 15.20 5.04
N GLY A 310 -5.41 14.32 4.21
CA GLY A 310 -3.98 14.26 3.93
C GLY A 310 -3.55 12.87 3.47
N PRO A 311 -2.23 12.61 3.35
CA PRO A 311 -1.70 11.27 3.13
C PRO A 311 -2.14 10.30 4.23
N VAL A 312 -2.15 9.01 3.89
CA VAL A 312 -2.50 7.94 4.81
C VAL A 312 -1.44 6.83 4.77
N ALA A 313 -1.18 6.19 5.90
CA ALA A 313 -0.36 4.98 5.93
C ALA A 313 -1.25 3.76 5.69
N VAL A 314 -0.77 2.82 4.87
CA VAL A 314 -1.51 1.59 4.55
C VAL A 314 -0.61 0.38 4.63
N ALA A 315 -1.16 -0.74 5.11
CA ALA A 315 -0.51 -2.03 5.01
C ALA A 315 -0.87 -2.69 3.67
N VAL A 316 0.09 -3.37 3.05
CA VAL A 316 -0.02 -3.94 1.71
C VAL A 316 0.67 -5.29 1.59
N ASN A 317 0.33 -6.05 0.53
CA ASN A 317 1.11 -7.18 0.07
C ASN A 317 2.09 -6.72 -1.02
N ALA A 318 3.38 -6.75 -0.73
CA ALA A 318 4.43 -6.28 -1.63
C ALA A 318 5.29 -7.42 -2.22
N LEU A 319 4.87 -8.68 -2.10
CA LEU A 319 5.67 -9.84 -2.50
C LEU A 319 6.10 -9.80 -3.98
N SER A 320 5.29 -9.20 -4.85
CA SER A 320 5.54 -9.09 -6.29
C SER A 320 6.29 -7.81 -6.70
N TRP A 321 6.69 -6.95 -5.76
CA TRP A 321 7.23 -5.62 -6.07
C TRP A 321 8.74 -5.60 -6.28
N GLN A 322 9.46 -6.69 -5.95
CA GLN A 322 10.92 -6.79 -6.02
C GLN A 322 11.50 -6.24 -7.32
N ASN A 323 10.85 -6.52 -8.45
CA ASN A 323 11.30 -6.18 -9.80
C ASN A 323 10.43 -5.09 -10.47
N TYR A 324 9.66 -4.31 -9.71
CA TYR A 324 8.80 -3.27 -10.24
C TYR A 324 9.59 -2.04 -10.69
N LEU A 325 9.32 -1.56 -11.91
CA LEU A 325 9.94 -0.36 -12.49
C LEU A 325 8.97 0.81 -12.67
N GLY A 326 7.67 0.56 -12.78
CA GLY A 326 6.69 1.62 -13.04
C GLY A 326 5.41 1.10 -13.68
N GLY A 327 4.49 2.02 -14.00
CA GLY A 327 3.14 1.70 -14.49
C GLY A 327 2.20 1.27 -13.37
N VAL A 328 0.93 1.00 -13.69
CA VAL A 328 -0.11 0.72 -12.70
C VAL A 328 -0.16 -0.77 -12.37
N ILE A 329 0.08 -1.12 -11.13
CA ILE A 329 -0.11 -2.49 -10.62
C ILE A 329 -1.61 -2.72 -10.48
N GLN A 330 -2.16 -3.70 -11.21
CA GLN A 330 -3.59 -4.03 -11.25
C GLN A 330 -3.88 -5.39 -10.63
N PHE A 331 -2.90 -6.27 -10.57
CA PHE A 331 -2.95 -7.65 -10.08
C PHE A 331 -1.52 -8.10 -9.69
N HIS A 332 -1.27 -9.39 -9.54
CA HIS A 332 0.00 -10.00 -9.12
C HIS A 332 0.31 -9.89 -7.62
N CYS A 333 -0.60 -9.40 -6.80
CA CYS A 333 -0.47 -9.37 -5.35
C CYS A 333 -1.77 -9.80 -4.67
N SER A 334 -1.66 -10.36 -3.47
CA SER A 334 -2.82 -10.76 -2.68
C SER A 334 -3.55 -9.54 -2.11
N GLY A 335 -4.88 -9.58 -2.10
CA GLY A 335 -5.74 -8.60 -1.41
C GLY A 335 -6.16 -9.06 0.00
N LEU A 336 -5.69 -10.22 0.48
CA LEU A 336 -6.12 -10.80 1.74
C LEU A 336 -5.41 -10.15 2.94
N PRO A 337 -6.13 -9.90 4.06
CA PRO A 337 -5.52 -9.30 5.26
C PRO A 337 -4.38 -10.13 5.86
N VAL A 338 -4.40 -11.46 5.67
CA VAL A 338 -3.39 -12.38 6.21
C VAL A 338 -2.07 -12.37 5.44
N ASP A 339 -2.07 -11.77 4.26
CA ASP A 339 -0.92 -11.72 3.36
C ASP A 339 -0.23 -10.34 3.36
N LEU A 340 -0.72 -9.40 4.19
CA LEU A 340 -0.09 -8.09 4.36
C LEU A 340 1.30 -8.27 4.98
N ASN A 341 2.30 -7.65 4.38
CA ASN A 341 3.70 -7.85 4.75
C ASN A 341 4.57 -6.60 4.57
N HIS A 342 3.98 -5.48 4.22
CA HIS A 342 4.68 -4.22 3.98
C HIS A 342 3.79 -3.04 4.31
N ALA A 343 4.36 -1.84 4.48
CA ALA A 343 3.61 -0.62 4.69
C ALA A 343 4.16 0.52 3.83
N VAL A 344 3.25 1.32 3.28
CA VAL A 344 3.56 2.47 2.42
C VAL A 344 2.70 3.67 2.78
N GLU A 345 3.09 4.86 2.30
CA GLU A 345 2.33 6.10 2.43
C GLU A 345 1.57 6.39 1.12
N LEU A 346 0.24 6.45 1.13
CA LEU A 346 -0.54 6.93 -0.01
C LEU A 346 -0.55 8.46 0.01
N VAL A 347 0.08 9.05 -0.99
CA VAL A 347 0.26 10.52 -1.08
C VAL A 347 -0.65 11.18 -2.10
N GLY A 348 -1.46 10.40 -2.81
CA GLY A 348 -2.35 10.95 -3.84
C GLY A 348 -3.05 9.88 -4.66
N TYR A 349 -3.78 10.34 -5.65
CA TYR A 349 -4.46 9.50 -6.63
C TYR A 349 -4.69 10.26 -7.96
N ASP A 350 -4.96 9.52 -9.03
CA ASP A 350 -5.35 10.06 -10.32
C ASP A 350 -6.53 9.25 -10.89
N LEU A 351 -7.71 9.87 -10.99
CA LEU A 351 -8.93 9.29 -11.56
C LEU A 351 -9.06 9.59 -13.06
N THR A 352 -8.16 10.42 -13.62
CA THR A 352 -8.19 10.82 -15.04
C THR A 352 -7.40 9.87 -15.93
N ALA A 353 -6.56 9.02 -15.33
CA ALA A 353 -5.80 8.02 -16.07
C ALA A 353 -6.73 6.93 -16.61
N ASP A 354 -6.34 6.28 -17.71
CA ASP A 354 -7.08 5.15 -18.30
C ASP A 354 -7.31 4.01 -17.31
N VAL A 355 -6.33 3.77 -16.44
CA VAL A 355 -6.47 2.95 -15.24
C VAL A 355 -6.29 3.86 -14.03
N PRO A 356 -7.35 4.27 -13.33
CA PRO A 356 -7.25 5.08 -12.13
C PRO A 356 -6.36 4.42 -11.07
N TYR A 357 -5.52 5.21 -10.38
CA TYR A 357 -4.54 4.67 -9.44
C TYR A 357 -4.30 5.56 -8.22
N TYR A 358 -3.87 4.94 -7.13
CA TYR A 358 -3.27 5.60 -5.98
C TYR A 358 -1.76 5.77 -6.21
N ILE A 359 -1.20 6.84 -5.66
CA ILE A 359 0.24 7.12 -5.65
C ILE A 359 0.77 6.72 -4.28
N ALA A 360 1.59 5.68 -4.23
CA ALA A 360 2.18 5.15 -3.00
C ALA A 360 3.66 5.49 -2.92
N LYS A 361 4.09 6.13 -1.85
CA LYS A 361 5.50 6.40 -1.52
C LYS A 361 6.07 5.20 -0.79
N ASN A 362 7.11 4.59 -1.34
CA ASN A 362 7.80 3.45 -0.78
C ASN A 362 9.06 3.89 0.01
N SER A 363 9.67 2.96 0.71
CA SER A 363 10.87 3.15 1.53
C SER A 363 12.08 2.33 1.06
N TRP A 364 12.21 2.10 -0.25
CA TRP A 364 13.32 1.34 -0.86
C TRP A 364 14.23 2.20 -1.75
N GLY A 365 14.40 3.48 -1.36
CA GLY A 365 15.21 4.44 -2.08
C GLY A 365 14.56 4.97 -3.36
N SER A 366 15.10 6.08 -3.89
CA SER A 366 14.60 6.74 -5.09
C SER A 366 14.91 5.98 -6.39
N ALA A 367 15.80 5.01 -6.36
CA ALA A 367 16.11 4.16 -7.52
C ALA A 367 15.06 3.06 -7.76
N PHE A 368 14.17 2.80 -6.80
CA PHE A 368 13.09 1.84 -6.91
C PHE A 368 11.89 2.44 -7.66
N GLY A 369 11.26 1.67 -8.53
CA GLY A 369 10.00 2.02 -9.20
C GLY A 369 10.07 3.35 -9.96
N ASN A 370 9.07 4.19 -9.78
CA ASN A 370 9.03 5.54 -10.35
C ASN A 370 9.57 6.57 -9.34
N ALA A 371 10.89 6.75 -9.28
CA ALA A 371 11.56 7.64 -8.32
C ALA A 371 11.20 7.33 -6.85
N GLY A 372 11.05 6.05 -6.50
CA GLY A 372 10.68 5.56 -5.17
C GLY A 372 9.17 5.42 -4.94
N TYR A 373 8.35 5.67 -5.95
CA TYR A 373 6.89 5.59 -5.88
C TYR A 373 6.33 4.43 -6.69
N LEU A 374 5.14 3.98 -6.29
CA LEU A 374 4.33 2.97 -6.98
C LEU A 374 2.98 3.56 -7.39
N GLN A 375 2.37 2.94 -8.40
CA GLN A 375 1.00 3.21 -8.79
C GLN A 375 0.17 1.94 -8.58
N LEU A 376 -0.85 2.02 -7.73
CA LEU A 376 -1.72 0.89 -7.37
C LEU A 376 -3.13 1.18 -7.89
N ALA A 377 -3.71 0.29 -8.71
CA ALA A 377 -5.01 0.51 -9.30
C ALA A 377 -6.11 0.72 -8.24
N ILE A 378 -7.02 1.65 -8.53
CA ILE A 378 -8.21 1.90 -7.72
C ILE A 378 -9.30 0.90 -8.10
N GLY A 379 -9.90 0.23 -7.13
CA GLY A 379 -11.06 -0.65 -7.35
C GLY A 379 -11.04 -1.89 -6.48
N SER A 380 -10.38 -2.94 -6.91
CA SER A 380 -10.48 -4.29 -6.35
C SER A 380 -9.60 -4.57 -5.12
N ASN A 381 -9.30 -3.58 -4.29
CA ASN A 381 -8.41 -3.71 -3.13
C ASN A 381 -7.04 -4.31 -3.51
N VAL A 382 -6.44 -3.77 -4.57
CA VAL A 382 -5.15 -4.23 -5.12
C VAL A 382 -4.09 -4.25 -4.03
N CYS A 383 -3.36 -5.36 -3.92
CA CYS A 383 -2.35 -5.61 -2.89
C CYS A 383 -2.86 -5.44 -1.45
N GLY A 384 -4.16 -5.48 -1.21
CA GLY A 384 -4.75 -5.39 0.12
C GLY A 384 -4.73 -4.00 0.75
N LEU A 385 -4.45 -2.94 -0.02
CA LEU A 385 -4.19 -1.59 0.48
C LEU A 385 -5.31 -0.97 1.34
N ALA A 386 -6.55 -1.46 1.22
CA ALA A 386 -7.69 -0.99 2.00
C ALA A 386 -7.98 -1.82 3.26
N ASN A 387 -7.23 -2.89 3.52
CA ASN A 387 -7.46 -3.74 4.70
C ASN A 387 -7.09 -3.03 6.00
N GLU A 388 -6.05 -2.21 5.97
CA GLU A 388 -5.55 -1.47 7.13
C GLU A 388 -5.07 -0.10 6.67
N VAL A 389 -5.83 0.92 7.06
CA VAL A 389 -5.61 2.32 6.69
C VAL A 389 -5.52 3.16 7.97
N ALA A 390 -4.41 3.87 8.13
CA ALA A 390 -4.17 4.74 9.26
C ALA A 390 -4.16 6.20 8.82
N LEU A 391 -5.03 7.00 9.46
CA LEU A 391 -5.04 8.45 9.38
C LEU A 391 -4.52 9.01 10.71
N VAL A 392 -3.79 10.12 10.68
CA VAL A 392 -3.26 10.73 11.89
C VAL A 392 -3.35 12.26 11.82
N ASP A 393 -3.84 12.88 12.88
CA ASP A 393 -3.68 14.29 13.15
C ASP A 393 -2.52 14.50 14.12
N VAL A 394 -1.79 15.58 13.92
CA VAL A 394 -0.62 15.86 14.74
C VAL A 394 -0.70 17.25 15.40
N SER A 395 0.08 17.42 16.47
CA SER A 395 0.42 18.71 17.08
C SER A 395 1.93 18.90 17.05
N VAL A 396 2.37 20.12 16.76
CA VAL A 396 3.78 20.51 16.63
C VAL A 396 4.20 21.33 17.81
#